data_fa909d2a48ac782285cfb622e0731ad6
#
_entry.id   fa909d2a48ac782285cfb622e0731ad6
#
_cell.length_a   1.000
_cell.length_b   1.000
_cell.length_c   1.000
_cell.angle_alpha   90.00
_cell.angle_beta   90.00
_cell.angle_gamma   90.00
#
_symmetry.space_group_name_H-M   'P 1'
#
loop_
_entity.id
_entity.type
_entity.pdbx_description
1 polymer ?
#
loop_
_entity_poly.entity_id
_entity_poly.type
_entity_poly.pdbx_seq_one_letter_code
_entity_poly.pdbx_strand_id
1 'polypeptide(L)'
;MSSAHLGMIRSEISVGQVIAGLHPAAGGPSRTIVQLCDALGRRPDVRVTLVSQRRYKEPVMLPEEGTVRRRIAESRSPVSLKMGLPLRAELLRVLRGSPSTVLHSNGLWTAVNHWVTHQARRWQVPLIVQPHGMLEPWALAYRGWKKRLALSLYQRRDLESANLFIATAEQEAESIRRFGLHQPIAVIPNGVEHAIGGENGVPTHHRTARTALFLSRIHPKKGLLNLVSAWGELRPRDWRLVIAGPDEDGHLAQVISSVHQQGITECVEYVGEVEGQKKAALYRDADLFVLPTFSENFGVVVAEALAYGLPVITTRGTPWADLEQFDCGWWIDTGVEPLVSVLRKAISLSDDERKAMGERGRRYVQRYDWNVIARQTAEVYRWLLLQGPKPDCVRTD
;
A
#
# COMPACT_ATOMS: atom_id res chain seq x y z
N MET A 1 -21.81 -16.16 44.61
CA MET A 1 -20.62 -16.72 43.98
C MET A 1 -20.22 -15.79 42.82
N SER A 2 -19.26 -14.93 43.11
CA SER A 2 -18.82 -13.88 42.22
C SER A 2 -17.81 -14.45 41.23
N SER A 3 -18.16 -14.49 39.94
CA SER A 3 -17.24 -14.84 38.87
C SER A 3 -16.32 -13.64 38.59
N ALA A 4 -15.17 -13.65 39.21
CA ALA A 4 -14.10 -12.72 38.88
C ALA A 4 -13.62 -12.99 37.44
N HIS A 5 -13.99 -12.15 36.50
CA HIS A 5 -13.30 -12.02 35.23
C HIS A 5 -11.88 -11.47 35.52
N LEU A 6 -10.94 -12.37 35.76
CA LEU A 6 -9.52 -12.02 35.63
C LEU A 6 -9.27 -11.66 34.18
N GLY A 7 -9.31 -10.37 33.86
CA GLY A 7 -8.73 -9.86 32.65
C GLY A 7 -7.23 -10.20 32.66
N MET A 8 -6.83 -11.21 31.89
CA MET A 8 -5.41 -11.47 31.64
C MET A 8 -4.80 -10.18 31.12
N ILE A 9 -3.96 -9.52 31.91
CA ILE A 9 -3.10 -8.42 31.47
C ILE A 9 -2.22 -9.03 30.38
N ARG A 10 -2.56 -8.79 29.12
CA ARG A 10 -1.76 -9.22 27.99
C ARG A 10 -0.40 -8.53 28.09
N SER A 11 0.69 -9.30 28.12
CA SER A 11 2.05 -8.75 28.13
C SER A 11 2.27 -7.82 26.96
N GLU A 12 2.86 -6.65 27.22
CA GLU A 12 3.21 -5.66 26.19
C GLU A 12 4.24 -6.24 25.23
N ILE A 13 3.97 -6.11 23.92
CA ILE A 13 4.89 -6.54 22.85
C ILE A 13 5.74 -5.35 22.41
N SER A 14 7.06 -5.52 22.34
CA SER A 14 7.97 -4.54 21.73
C SER A 14 8.31 -4.94 20.30
N VAL A 15 8.08 -4.04 19.33
CA VAL A 15 8.28 -4.28 17.90
C VAL A 15 9.22 -3.24 17.30
N GLY A 16 10.27 -3.71 16.61
CA GLY A 16 11.12 -2.89 15.75
C GLY A 16 10.62 -2.92 14.31
N GLN A 17 9.90 -1.88 13.87
CA GLN A 17 9.55 -1.67 12.47
C GLN A 17 10.73 -1.04 11.73
N VAL A 18 11.25 -1.72 10.71
CA VAL A 18 12.46 -1.27 10.00
C VAL A 18 12.19 -1.07 8.53
N ILE A 19 12.59 0.09 8.01
CA ILE A 19 12.52 0.44 6.58
C ILE A 19 13.74 1.25 6.17
N ALA A 20 14.20 1.07 4.94
CA ALA A 20 15.42 1.70 4.43
C ALA A 20 15.32 3.23 4.31
N GLY A 21 14.13 3.78 4.07
CA GLY A 21 13.90 5.22 3.97
C GLY A 21 12.42 5.55 4.00
N LEU A 22 12.10 6.79 4.38
CA LEU A 22 10.73 7.30 4.56
C LEU A 22 10.52 8.61 3.79
N HIS A 23 11.21 8.78 2.66
CA HIS A 23 11.03 9.96 1.83
C HIS A 23 9.60 10.00 1.25
N PRO A 24 8.91 11.16 1.25
CA PRO A 24 7.56 11.28 0.69
C PRO A 24 7.43 10.76 -0.75
N ALA A 25 8.42 11.07 -1.60
CA ALA A 25 8.45 10.60 -2.99
C ALA A 25 8.78 9.08 -3.15
N ALA A 26 9.06 8.34 -2.08
CA ALA A 26 9.37 6.90 -2.18
C ALA A 26 8.13 6.01 -2.45
N GLY A 27 6.92 6.61 -2.46
CA GLY A 27 5.68 5.94 -2.84
C GLY A 27 4.94 5.24 -1.69
N GLY A 28 4.06 4.32 -2.06
CA GLY A 28 3.08 3.68 -1.17
C GLY A 28 3.64 3.05 0.11
N PRO A 29 4.68 2.20 0.06
CA PRO A 29 5.19 1.52 1.25
C PRO A 29 5.63 2.45 2.37
N SER A 30 6.26 3.58 2.06
CA SER A 30 6.68 4.55 3.09
C SER A 30 5.49 5.12 3.85
N ARG A 31 4.39 5.42 3.17
CA ARG A 31 3.16 5.95 3.77
C ARG A 31 2.43 4.87 4.58
N THR A 32 2.25 3.69 4.02
CA THR A 32 1.51 2.60 4.70
C THR A 32 2.23 2.11 5.96
N ILE A 33 3.57 2.12 5.98
CA ILE A 33 4.33 1.73 7.17
C ILE A 33 4.20 2.77 8.28
N VAL A 34 4.21 4.06 7.96
CA VAL A 34 3.98 5.14 8.93
C VAL A 34 2.59 4.99 9.55
N GLN A 35 1.56 4.80 8.74
CA GLN A 35 0.17 4.62 9.20
C GLN A 35 0.00 3.34 10.03
N LEU A 36 0.63 2.23 9.62
CA LEU A 36 0.64 1.00 10.42
C LEU A 36 1.32 1.22 11.78
N CYS A 37 2.45 1.94 11.81
CA CYS A 37 3.14 2.27 13.05
C CYS A 37 2.25 3.09 13.99
N ASP A 38 1.53 4.09 13.45
CA ASP A 38 0.57 4.90 14.23
C ASP A 38 -0.56 4.04 14.79
N ALA A 39 -1.18 3.22 13.96
CA ALA A 39 -2.27 2.35 14.38
C ALA A 39 -1.84 1.32 15.44
N LEU A 40 -0.64 0.74 15.29
CA LEU A 40 -0.05 -0.14 16.30
C LEU A 40 0.32 0.61 17.57
N GLY A 41 0.88 1.82 17.46
CA GLY A 41 1.31 2.63 18.57
C GLY A 41 0.17 3.18 19.45
N ARG A 42 -1.05 3.30 18.88
CA ARG A 42 -2.27 3.64 19.65
C ARG A 42 -2.79 2.46 20.50
N ARG A 43 -2.26 1.26 20.30
CA ARG A 43 -2.63 0.09 21.08
C ARG A 43 -1.87 0.05 22.41
N PRO A 44 -2.54 -0.17 23.55
CA PRO A 44 -1.89 -0.22 24.87
C PRO A 44 -1.01 -1.46 25.07
N ASP A 45 -1.17 -2.47 24.20
CA ASP A 45 -0.51 -3.76 24.29
C ASP A 45 0.67 -3.92 23.31
N VAL A 46 1.03 -2.85 22.57
CA VAL A 46 2.14 -2.87 21.59
C VAL A 46 2.99 -1.59 21.72
N ARG A 47 4.27 -1.76 21.90
CA ARG A 47 5.25 -0.68 21.83
C ARG A 47 6.01 -0.71 20.54
N VAL A 48 5.83 0.29 19.69
CA VAL A 48 6.48 0.38 18.39
C VAL A 48 7.72 1.26 18.43
N THR A 49 8.81 0.77 17.84
CA THR A 49 9.99 1.58 17.51
C THR A 49 10.20 1.55 16.00
N LEU A 50 10.02 2.69 15.35
CA LEU A 50 10.30 2.85 13.92
C LEU A 50 11.78 3.17 13.73
N VAL A 51 12.50 2.30 13.01
CA VAL A 51 13.92 2.46 12.70
C VAL A 51 14.09 2.69 11.20
N SER A 52 14.68 3.82 10.83
CA SER A 52 14.94 4.18 9.45
C SER A 52 16.22 5.01 9.32
N GLN A 53 16.56 5.38 8.10
CA GLN A 53 17.66 6.30 7.82
C GLN A 53 17.25 7.33 6.76
N ARG A 54 17.94 8.49 6.77
CA ARG A 54 17.76 9.54 5.79
C ARG A 54 19.07 10.24 5.44
N ARG A 55 19.11 10.89 4.31
CA ARG A 55 20.16 11.86 4.01
C ARG A 55 19.99 13.07 4.93
N TYR A 56 21.10 13.71 5.26
CA TYR A 56 21.09 14.89 6.12
C TYR A 56 20.11 15.96 5.61
N LYS A 57 19.19 16.38 6.47
CA LYS A 57 18.11 17.36 6.19
C LYS A 57 17.09 16.91 5.13
N GLU A 58 17.10 15.67 4.67
CA GLU A 58 16.08 15.16 3.74
C GLU A 58 14.71 15.06 4.44
N PRO A 59 13.60 15.44 3.78
CA PRO A 59 12.27 15.30 4.37
C PRO A 59 11.94 13.83 4.60
N VAL A 60 11.24 13.53 5.68
CA VAL A 60 10.77 12.19 6.02
C VAL A 60 9.34 12.24 6.51
N MET A 61 8.56 11.25 6.12
CA MET A 61 7.26 10.99 6.75
C MET A 61 7.49 10.32 8.11
N LEU A 62 6.81 10.80 9.11
CA LEU A 62 6.93 10.29 10.47
C LEU A 62 5.54 9.98 11.04
N PRO A 63 5.42 8.95 11.91
CA PRO A 63 4.22 8.71 12.70
C PRO A 63 3.84 9.93 13.56
N GLU A 64 2.61 9.94 14.04
CA GLU A 64 2.13 10.97 14.98
C GLU A 64 3.03 11.06 16.23
N GLU A 65 3.15 12.26 16.78
CA GLU A 65 3.98 12.45 17.94
C GLU A 65 3.38 11.76 19.18
N GLY A 66 4.24 11.05 19.92
CA GLY A 66 3.83 10.34 21.13
C GLY A 66 3.37 8.88 20.91
N THR A 67 2.94 8.49 19.71
CA THR A 67 2.46 7.11 19.45
C THR A 67 3.60 6.12 19.26
N VAL A 68 4.70 6.53 18.65
CA VAL A 68 5.78 5.66 18.21
C VAL A 68 7.14 6.22 18.60
N ARG A 69 8.03 5.36 19.11
CA ARG A 69 9.43 5.74 19.32
C ARG A 69 10.14 5.80 17.95
N ARG A 70 10.64 6.99 17.59
CA ARG A 70 11.30 7.24 16.31
C ARG A 70 12.82 7.13 16.43
N ARG A 71 13.47 6.37 15.57
CA ARG A 71 14.92 6.17 15.48
C ARG A 71 15.37 6.35 14.02
N ILE A 72 15.56 7.61 13.63
CA ILE A 72 15.92 7.99 12.27
C ILE A 72 17.38 8.40 12.23
N ALA A 73 18.21 7.53 11.65
CA ALA A 73 19.62 7.79 11.50
C ALA A 73 19.91 8.74 10.33
N GLU A 74 20.78 9.72 10.52
CA GLU A 74 21.17 10.65 9.46
C GLU A 74 22.59 10.41 8.98
N SER A 75 22.83 10.62 7.69
CA SER A 75 24.17 10.65 7.13
C SER A 75 24.30 11.63 5.97
N ARG A 76 25.47 12.28 5.88
CA ARG A 76 25.86 13.09 4.73
C ARG A 76 26.47 12.25 3.62
N SER A 77 26.95 11.05 3.95
CA SER A 77 27.60 10.13 3.01
C SER A 77 26.57 9.26 2.27
N PRO A 78 26.40 9.40 0.95
CA PRO A 78 25.53 8.52 0.17
C PRO A 78 25.98 7.05 0.22
N VAL A 79 27.27 6.79 0.29
CA VAL A 79 27.85 5.44 0.38
C VAL A 79 27.45 4.80 1.70
N SER A 80 27.60 5.53 2.82
CA SER A 80 27.21 5.05 4.14
C SER A 80 25.71 4.70 4.22
N LEU A 81 24.84 5.53 3.63
CA LEU A 81 23.40 5.27 3.53
C LEU A 81 23.11 4.03 2.68
N LYS A 82 23.76 3.92 1.51
CA LYS A 82 23.57 2.75 0.63
C LYS A 82 24.01 1.45 1.31
N MET A 83 25.06 1.50 2.13
CA MET A 83 25.54 0.38 2.94
C MET A 83 24.72 0.15 4.23
N GLY A 84 23.74 1.01 4.54
CA GLY A 84 22.86 0.86 5.71
C GLY A 84 23.57 1.03 7.06
N LEU A 85 24.77 1.61 7.10
CA LEU A 85 25.58 1.69 8.30
C LEU A 85 24.96 2.55 9.43
N PRO A 86 24.34 3.71 9.13
CA PRO A 86 23.69 4.52 10.15
C PRO A 86 22.52 3.78 10.82
N LEU A 87 21.70 3.11 10.03
CA LEU A 87 20.57 2.32 10.53
C LEU A 87 21.03 1.14 11.39
N ARG A 88 22.10 0.45 11.01
CA ARG A 88 22.68 -0.65 11.78
C ARG A 88 22.97 -0.25 13.24
N ALA A 89 23.52 0.94 13.45
CA ALA A 89 23.81 1.45 14.79
C ALA A 89 22.56 1.67 15.63
N GLU A 90 21.50 2.26 15.03
CA GLU A 90 20.20 2.47 15.71
C GLU A 90 19.51 1.13 16.01
N LEU A 91 19.55 0.19 15.09
CA LEU A 91 18.96 -1.14 15.29
C LEU A 91 19.60 -1.87 16.48
N LEU A 92 20.91 -1.77 16.64
CA LEU A 92 21.61 -2.33 17.80
C LEU A 92 21.15 -1.70 19.13
N ARG A 93 20.84 -0.39 19.15
CA ARG A 93 20.31 0.28 20.34
C ARG A 93 18.92 -0.21 20.70
N VAL A 94 18.06 -0.45 19.70
CA VAL A 94 16.72 -1.00 19.90
C VAL A 94 16.79 -2.39 20.52
N LEU A 95 17.60 -3.27 19.97
CA LEU A 95 17.73 -4.66 20.45
C LEU A 95 18.31 -4.79 21.86
N ARG A 96 19.19 -3.86 22.25
CA ARG A 96 19.74 -3.82 23.62
C ARG A 96 18.72 -3.38 24.67
N GLY A 97 17.65 -2.70 24.26
CA GLY A 97 16.69 -2.07 25.17
C GLY A 97 15.47 -2.93 25.54
N SER A 98 15.20 -4.05 24.84
CA SER A 98 14.04 -4.89 25.11
C SER A 98 14.22 -6.35 24.68
N PRO A 99 14.12 -7.31 25.62
CA PRO A 99 14.30 -8.72 25.31
C PRO A 99 13.17 -9.37 24.50
N SER A 100 11.99 -8.77 24.46
CA SER A 100 10.80 -9.31 23.78
C SER A 100 10.55 -8.65 22.42
N THR A 101 11.60 -8.28 21.70
CA THR A 101 11.47 -7.54 20.46
C THR A 101 11.20 -8.47 19.29
N VAL A 102 10.20 -8.15 18.49
CA VAL A 102 9.99 -8.67 17.14
C VAL A 102 10.60 -7.67 16.17
N LEU A 103 11.33 -8.14 15.16
CA LEU A 103 11.78 -7.30 14.05
C LEU A 103 10.89 -7.51 12.84
N HIS A 104 10.35 -6.42 12.32
CA HIS A 104 9.56 -6.40 11.09
C HIS A 104 10.31 -5.59 10.03
N SER A 105 10.90 -6.28 9.05
CA SER A 105 11.67 -5.72 7.96
C SER A 105 10.77 -5.44 6.76
N ASN A 106 10.76 -4.21 6.31
CA ASN A 106 9.94 -3.76 5.19
C ASN A 106 10.79 -3.55 3.93
N GLY A 107 10.37 -4.19 2.83
CA GLY A 107 11.08 -4.19 1.55
C GLY A 107 12.23 -5.20 1.49
N LEU A 108 12.88 -5.24 0.31
CA LEU A 108 13.97 -6.15 -0.02
C LEU A 108 15.10 -5.43 -0.77
N TRP A 109 16.17 -6.15 -1.08
CA TRP A 109 17.25 -5.76 -2.00
C TRP A 109 18.20 -4.66 -1.48
N THR A 110 18.04 -4.22 -0.24
CA THR A 110 18.91 -3.18 0.34
C THR A 110 19.82 -3.76 1.41
N ALA A 111 20.95 -3.12 1.64
CA ALA A 111 21.84 -3.48 2.73
C ALA A 111 21.18 -3.34 4.11
N VAL A 112 20.18 -2.47 4.22
CA VAL A 112 19.37 -2.33 5.43
C VAL A 112 18.66 -3.64 5.78
N ASN A 113 17.99 -4.28 4.81
CA ASN A 113 17.29 -5.55 5.03
C ASN A 113 18.27 -6.66 5.46
N HIS A 114 19.48 -6.69 4.85
CA HIS A 114 20.54 -7.60 5.26
C HIS A 114 20.95 -7.37 6.74
N TRP A 115 21.15 -6.12 7.16
CA TRP A 115 21.49 -5.82 8.55
C TRP A 115 20.38 -6.23 9.53
N VAL A 116 19.13 -6.03 9.18
CA VAL A 116 18.00 -6.46 10.00
C VAL A 116 18.04 -7.97 10.21
N THR A 117 18.16 -8.74 9.13
CA THR A 117 18.25 -10.21 9.19
C THR A 117 19.48 -10.68 10.00
N HIS A 118 20.63 -10.05 9.75
CA HIS A 118 21.85 -10.38 10.50
C HIS A 118 21.67 -10.14 12.00
N GLN A 119 21.04 -9.03 12.40
CA GLN A 119 20.82 -8.74 13.82
C GLN A 119 19.73 -9.66 14.41
N ALA A 120 18.65 -9.93 13.70
CA ALA A 120 17.60 -10.87 14.14
C ALA A 120 18.21 -12.24 14.49
N ARG A 121 19.06 -12.78 13.61
CA ARG A 121 19.76 -14.06 13.84
C ARG A 121 20.73 -14.00 15.01
N ARG A 122 21.53 -12.91 15.11
CA ARG A 122 22.53 -12.75 16.18
C ARG A 122 21.88 -12.68 17.56
N TRP A 123 20.72 -12.02 17.67
CA TRP A 123 20.02 -11.80 18.93
C TRP A 123 18.89 -12.81 19.16
N GLN A 124 18.72 -13.78 18.23
CA GLN A 124 17.64 -14.79 18.27
C GLN A 124 16.23 -14.17 18.44
N VAL A 125 16.01 -13.04 17.75
CA VAL A 125 14.74 -12.30 17.74
C VAL A 125 13.93 -12.74 16.53
N PRO A 126 12.64 -13.04 16.66
CA PRO A 126 11.76 -13.34 15.54
C PRO A 126 11.80 -12.26 14.46
N LEU A 127 11.97 -12.70 13.22
CA LEU A 127 12.04 -11.83 12.04
C LEU A 127 10.83 -12.02 11.14
N ILE A 128 10.11 -10.93 10.91
CA ILE A 128 9.07 -10.82 9.89
C ILE A 128 9.64 -10.06 8.70
N VAL A 129 9.35 -10.54 7.50
CA VAL A 129 9.71 -9.87 6.26
C VAL A 129 8.45 -9.54 5.46
N GLN A 130 8.27 -8.27 5.11
CA GLN A 130 7.19 -7.82 4.24
C GLN A 130 7.76 -7.29 2.93
N PRO A 131 7.61 -8.03 1.81
CA PRO A 131 8.26 -7.72 0.55
C PRO A 131 7.66 -6.53 -0.21
N HIS A 132 6.39 -6.18 0.01
CA HIS A 132 5.66 -5.13 -0.70
C HIS A 132 5.67 -5.30 -2.22
N GLY A 133 5.41 -6.51 -2.72
CA GLY A 133 5.38 -6.84 -4.14
C GLY A 133 6.74 -6.99 -4.82
N MET A 134 7.84 -6.91 -4.05
CA MET A 134 9.19 -6.97 -4.63
C MET A 134 9.62 -8.37 -5.10
N LEU A 135 8.83 -9.40 -4.82
CA LEU A 135 8.99 -10.78 -5.33
C LEU A 135 8.03 -11.11 -6.49
N GLU A 136 7.20 -10.18 -6.91
CA GLU A 136 6.36 -10.36 -8.09
C GLU A 136 7.21 -10.51 -9.36
N PRO A 137 6.74 -11.27 -10.37
CA PRO A 137 7.51 -11.54 -11.60
C PRO A 137 7.99 -10.26 -12.30
N TRP A 138 7.12 -9.25 -12.39
CA TRP A 138 7.48 -7.96 -12.98
C TRP A 138 8.60 -7.26 -12.19
N ALA A 139 8.44 -7.21 -10.86
CA ALA A 139 9.45 -6.60 -10.00
C ALA A 139 10.79 -7.33 -10.10
N LEU A 140 10.79 -8.65 -10.19
CA LEU A 140 12.02 -9.45 -10.35
C LEU A 140 12.70 -9.21 -11.71
N ALA A 141 11.93 -8.98 -12.78
CA ALA A 141 12.47 -8.70 -14.11
C ALA A 141 13.16 -7.32 -14.18
N TYR A 142 12.64 -6.32 -13.47
CA TYR A 142 13.23 -4.98 -13.45
C TYR A 142 14.62 -4.99 -12.80
N ARG A 143 15.66 -4.58 -13.56
CA ARG A 143 17.09 -4.67 -13.15
C ARG A 143 17.51 -6.07 -12.66
N GLY A 144 16.97 -7.11 -13.29
CA GLY A 144 17.06 -8.51 -12.85
C GLY A 144 18.48 -9.02 -12.59
N TRP A 145 19.48 -8.55 -13.36
CA TRP A 145 20.88 -8.96 -13.16
C TRP A 145 21.43 -8.57 -11.78
N LYS A 146 21.08 -7.37 -11.26
CA LYS A 146 21.48 -6.92 -9.92
C LYS A 146 20.84 -7.77 -8.84
N LYS A 147 19.57 -8.14 -9.04
CA LYS A 147 18.83 -9.00 -8.09
C LYS A 147 19.37 -10.42 -8.09
N ARG A 148 19.72 -10.98 -9.26
CA ARG A 148 20.40 -12.29 -9.34
C ARG A 148 21.71 -12.30 -8.57
N LEU A 149 22.51 -11.26 -8.71
CA LEU A 149 23.76 -11.12 -7.95
C LEU A 149 23.50 -11.01 -6.44
N ALA A 150 22.54 -10.19 -6.02
CA ALA A 150 22.15 -10.08 -4.61
C ALA A 150 21.64 -11.42 -4.04
N LEU A 151 20.84 -12.17 -4.83
CA LEU A 151 20.35 -13.50 -4.44
C LEU A 151 21.48 -14.49 -4.18
N SER A 152 22.47 -14.53 -5.05
CA SER A 152 23.61 -15.45 -4.89
C SER A 152 24.53 -15.07 -3.71
N LEU A 153 24.64 -13.78 -3.39
CA LEU A 153 25.56 -13.31 -2.35
C LEU A 153 24.95 -13.35 -0.94
N TYR A 154 23.71 -12.89 -0.76
CA TYR A 154 23.13 -12.75 0.59
C TYR A 154 21.61 -12.87 0.65
N GLN A 155 20.88 -12.36 -0.35
CA GLN A 155 19.42 -12.15 -0.23
C GLN A 155 18.63 -13.46 -0.07
N ARG A 156 19.07 -14.55 -0.73
CA ARG A 156 18.42 -15.86 -0.61
C ARG A 156 18.48 -16.36 0.84
N ARG A 157 19.67 -16.33 1.43
CA ARG A 157 19.88 -16.73 2.83
C ARG A 157 19.14 -15.84 3.82
N ASP A 158 19.04 -14.54 3.51
CA ASP A 158 18.29 -13.59 4.34
C ASP A 158 16.79 -13.93 4.33
N LEU A 159 16.22 -14.19 3.17
CA LEU A 159 14.82 -14.59 3.04
C LEU A 159 14.53 -15.93 3.74
N GLU A 160 15.39 -16.91 3.58
CA GLU A 160 15.28 -18.22 4.26
C GLU A 160 15.37 -18.11 5.79
N SER A 161 15.92 -17.03 6.32
CA SER A 161 16.05 -16.76 7.76
C SER A 161 14.82 -16.11 8.36
N ALA A 162 13.84 -15.70 7.57
CA ALA A 162 12.59 -15.14 8.09
C ALA A 162 11.80 -16.21 8.87
N ASN A 163 11.19 -15.81 9.98
CA ASN A 163 10.26 -16.66 10.72
C ASN A 163 8.86 -16.63 10.10
N LEU A 164 8.52 -15.52 9.43
CA LEU A 164 7.23 -15.29 8.79
C LEU A 164 7.34 -14.23 7.71
N PHE A 165 6.54 -14.36 6.65
CA PHE A 165 6.30 -13.29 5.68
C PHE A 165 4.94 -12.64 5.91
N ILE A 166 4.84 -11.33 5.68
CA ILE A 166 3.55 -10.66 5.52
C ILE A 166 3.37 -10.33 4.04
N ALA A 167 2.25 -10.79 3.48
CA ALA A 167 1.78 -10.45 2.15
C ALA A 167 0.55 -9.54 2.26
N THR A 168 0.44 -8.55 1.39
CA THR A 168 -0.70 -7.62 1.40
C THR A 168 -1.93 -8.17 0.67
N ALA A 169 -1.76 -9.26 -0.09
CA ALA A 169 -2.80 -9.94 -0.84
C ALA A 169 -2.40 -11.39 -1.13
N GLU A 170 -3.38 -12.21 -1.51
CA GLU A 170 -3.16 -13.60 -1.90
C GLU A 170 -2.16 -13.75 -3.06
N GLN A 171 -2.25 -12.88 -4.06
CA GLN A 171 -1.33 -12.85 -5.20
C GLN A 171 0.13 -12.65 -4.77
N GLU A 172 0.37 -11.83 -3.75
CA GLU A 172 1.70 -11.64 -3.18
C GLU A 172 2.15 -12.90 -2.42
N ALA A 173 1.25 -13.53 -1.65
CA ALA A 173 1.54 -14.79 -0.97
C ALA A 173 1.93 -15.90 -1.97
N GLU A 174 1.19 -16.03 -3.06
CA GLU A 174 1.55 -16.95 -4.16
C GLU A 174 2.90 -16.60 -4.80
N SER A 175 3.22 -15.33 -4.93
CA SER A 175 4.52 -14.91 -5.48
C SER A 175 5.68 -15.28 -4.54
N ILE A 176 5.47 -15.19 -3.22
CA ILE A 176 6.41 -15.67 -2.21
C ILE A 176 6.60 -17.18 -2.32
N ARG A 177 5.51 -17.96 -2.46
CA ARG A 177 5.57 -19.42 -2.64
C ARG A 177 6.26 -19.81 -3.95
N ARG A 178 5.92 -19.18 -5.07
CA ARG A 178 6.58 -19.39 -6.38
C ARG A 178 8.08 -19.08 -6.35
N PHE A 179 8.50 -18.17 -5.49
CA PHE A 179 9.92 -17.88 -5.27
C PHE A 179 10.65 -19.01 -4.50
N GLY A 180 9.93 -20.00 -3.97
CA GLY A 180 10.46 -21.16 -3.23
C GLY A 180 10.70 -20.87 -1.76
N LEU A 181 9.90 -20.04 -1.13
CA LEU A 181 9.92 -19.75 0.30
C LEU A 181 8.75 -20.47 0.98
N HIS A 182 9.04 -21.22 2.05
CA HIS A 182 8.09 -22.14 2.70
C HIS A 182 7.71 -21.71 4.13
N GLN A 183 8.27 -20.62 4.64
CA GLN A 183 7.93 -20.09 5.95
C GLN A 183 6.44 -19.70 6.01
N PRO A 184 5.84 -19.62 7.21
CA PRO A 184 4.47 -19.13 7.35
C PRO A 184 4.27 -17.78 6.67
N ILE A 185 3.12 -17.58 6.06
CA ILE A 185 2.71 -16.30 5.44
C ILE A 185 1.45 -15.79 6.11
N ALA A 186 1.48 -14.58 6.65
CA ALA A 186 0.29 -13.86 7.06
C ALA A 186 -0.20 -12.98 5.90
N VAL A 187 -1.44 -13.16 5.47
CA VAL A 187 -2.06 -12.28 4.48
C VAL A 187 -2.78 -11.16 5.21
N ILE A 188 -2.14 -9.99 5.26
CA ILE A 188 -2.65 -8.80 5.96
C ILE A 188 -2.62 -7.63 4.98
N PRO A 189 -3.79 -7.16 4.52
CA PRO A 189 -3.89 -6.03 3.60
C PRO A 189 -3.33 -4.73 4.18
N ASN A 190 -3.04 -3.77 3.31
CA ASN A 190 -2.80 -2.41 3.77
C ASN A 190 -4.09 -1.79 4.31
N GLY A 191 -3.96 -0.97 5.35
CA GLY A 191 -5.06 -0.21 5.86
C GLY A 191 -5.41 1.00 4.98
N VAL A 192 -6.61 1.49 5.17
CA VAL A 192 -7.09 2.74 4.59
C VAL A 192 -7.63 3.63 5.70
N GLU A 193 -7.41 4.93 5.56
CA GLU A 193 -8.06 5.91 6.43
C GLU A 193 -9.54 5.99 6.06
N HIS A 194 -10.42 5.98 7.06
CA HIS A 194 -11.79 6.36 6.81
C HIS A 194 -11.79 7.79 6.23
N ALA A 195 -12.56 8.00 5.19
CA ALA A 195 -12.85 9.34 4.74
C ALA A 195 -13.39 10.12 5.96
N ILE A 196 -12.54 10.98 6.54
CA ILE A 196 -12.86 11.72 7.77
C ILE A 196 -14.17 12.46 7.51
N GLY A 197 -15.22 12.03 8.20
CA GLY A 197 -16.49 12.66 8.41
C GLY A 197 -16.82 13.84 7.50
N GLY A 198 -17.23 13.56 6.32
CA GLY A 198 -18.15 14.40 5.64
C GLY A 198 -19.50 13.70 5.74
N GLU A 199 -20.32 14.06 6.71
CA GLU A 199 -21.73 14.12 6.47
C GLU A 199 -21.89 14.62 5.05
N ASN A 200 -22.64 13.92 4.23
CA ASN A 200 -23.03 14.26 2.87
C ASN A 200 -22.76 15.74 2.53
N GLY A 201 -21.49 16.08 2.22
CA GLY A 201 -21.21 17.35 1.61
C GLY A 201 -21.95 17.29 0.27
N VAL A 202 -23.16 17.86 0.28
CA VAL A 202 -23.89 18.16 -0.94
C VAL A 202 -22.83 18.78 -1.86
N PRO A 203 -22.66 18.25 -3.10
CA PRO A 203 -21.74 18.87 -4.05
C PRO A 203 -22.05 20.35 -4.10
N THR A 204 -21.12 21.19 -3.65
CA THR A 204 -21.37 22.62 -3.42
C THR A 204 -21.46 23.42 -4.71
N HIS A 205 -21.41 22.75 -5.87
CA HIS A 205 -21.57 23.37 -7.18
C HIS A 205 -22.48 22.53 -8.08
N HIS A 206 -23.36 23.20 -8.80
CA HIS A 206 -24.02 22.64 -9.99
C HIS A 206 -22.93 22.27 -10.99
N ARG A 207 -22.50 21.00 -10.97
CA ARG A 207 -21.49 20.51 -11.90
C ARG A 207 -22.11 20.38 -13.29
N THR A 208 -21.49 20.98 -14.27
CA THR A 208 -21.88 20.84 -15.68
C THR A 208 -21.51 19.47 -16.26
N ALA A 209 -20.54 18.78 -15.65
CA ALA A 209 -20.08 17.45 -16.08
C ALA A 209 -19.70 16.58 -14.88
N ARG A 210 -19.91 15.26 -15.01
CA ARG A 210 -19.46 14.22 -14.09
C ARG A 210 -17.96 13.97 -14.25
N THR A 211 -17.33 13.41 -13.23
CA THR A 211 -15.86 13.22 -13.19
C THR A 211 -15.48 11.76 -13.02
N ALA A 212 -14.75 11.20 -13.99
CA ALA A 212 -13.96 10.01 -13.82
C ALA A 212 -12.56 10.38 -13.33
N LEU A 213 -12.13 9.82 -12.20
CA LEU A 213 -10.83 10.12 -11.58
C LEU A 213 -9.85 8.96 -11.81
N PHE A 214 -8.70 9.27 -12.38
CA PHE A 214 -7.50 8.46 -12.30
C PHE A 214 -6.55 9.11 -11.30
N LEU A 215 -6.12 8.38 -10.27
CA LEU A 215 -5.15 8.87 -9.30
C LEU A 215 -4.08 7.80 -9.02
N SER A 216 -2.88 8.02 -9.55
CA SER A 216 -1.70 7.17 -9.35
C SER A 216 -0.48 7.87 -9.94
N ARG A 217 0.73 7.33 -9.70
CA ARG A 217 1.92 7.76 -10.44
C ARG A 217 1.69 7.61 -11.94
N ILE A 218 2.12 8.58 -12.73
CA ILE A 218 2.02 8.52 -14.18
C ILE A 218 3.18 7.66 -14.70
N HIS A 219 2.91 6.37 -14.89
CA HIS A 219 3.90 5.36 -15.27
C HIS A 219 3.25 4.35 -16.22
N PRO A 220 3.98 3.78 -17.22
CA PRO A 220 3.41 2.82 -18.18
C PRO A 220 2.64 1.67 -17.52
N LYS A 221 3.13 1.15 -16.39
CA LYS A 221 2.49 0.09 -15.60
C LYS A 221 1.05 0.40 -15.21
N LYS A 222 0.68 1.69 -15.12
CA LYS A 222 -0.65 2.11 -14.66
C LYS A 222 -1.72 2.11 -15.75
N GLY A 223 -1.34 1.82 -16.99
CA GLY A 223 -2.27 1.62 -18.08
C GLY A 223 -3.00 2.90 -18.54
N LEU A 224 -2.47 4.07 -18.23
CA LEU A 224 -3.14 5.34 -18.52
C LEU A 224 -3.34 5.58 -20.02
N LEU A 225 -2.44 5.09 -20.89
CA LEU A 225 -2.63 5.16 -22.34
C LEU A 225 -3.85 4.37 -22.81
N ASN A 226 -4.13 3.20 -22.20
CA ASN A 226 -5.34 2.45 -22.51
C ASN A 226 -6.60 3.23 -22.09
N LEU A 227 -6.55 3.93 -20.94
CA LEU A 227 -7.68 4.76 -20.49
C LEU A 227 -7.91 5.94 -21.43
N VAL A 228 -6.87 6.66 -21.85
CA VAL A 228 -6.96 7.76 -22.82
C VAL A 228 -7.55 7.27 -24.14
N SER A 229 -7.09 6.09 -24.64
CA SER A 229 -7.62 5.52 -25.88
C SER A 229 -9.09 5.14 -25.74
N ALA A 230 -9.47 4.49 -24.65
CA ALA A 230 -10.87 4.15 -24.39
C ALA A 230 -11.77 5.39 -24.25
N TRP A 231 -11.27 6.43 -23.61
CA TRP A 231 -11.98 7.70 -23.45
C TRP A 231 -12.17 8.40 -24.80
N GLY A 232 -11.14 8.38 -25.67
CA GLY A 232 -11.19 8.91 -27.02
C GLY A 232 -12.18 8.20 -27.94
N GLU A 233 -12.37 6.86 -27.75
CA GLU A 233 -13.37 6.08 -28.48
C GLU A 233 -14.79 6.40 -28.00
N LEU A 234 -15.01 6.52 -26.69
CA LEU A 234 -16.34 6.74 -26.11
C LEU A 234 -16.83 8.18 -26.23
N ARG A 235 -15.95 9.16 -26.08
CA ARG A 235 -16.24 10.61 -26.10
C ARG A 235 -17.50 10.98 -25.31
N PRO A 236 -17.57 10.67 -24.01
CA PRO A 236 -18.80 10.91 -23.24
C PRO A 236 -19.02 12.40 -23.05
N ARG A 237 -20.21 12.90 -23.46
CA ARG A 237 -20.51 14.35 -23.55
C ARG A 237 -20.56 15.07 -22.21
N ASP A 238 -21.10 14.38 -21.17
CA ASP A 238 -21.32 14.99 -19.85
C ASP A 238 -20.32 14.48 -18.81
N TRP A 239 -19.14 14.06 -19.25
CA TRP A 239 -18.08 13.54 -18.40
C TRP A 239 -16.74 14.18 -18.73
N ARG A 240 -15.92 14.35 -17.70
CA ARG A 240 -14.51 14.68 -17.83
C ARG A 240 -13.63 13.60 -17.18
N LEU A 241 -12.43 13.42 -17.68
CA LEU A 241 -11.41 12.58 -17.09
C LEU A 241 -10.39 13.46 -16.37
N VAL A 242 -10.29 13.32 -15.06
CA VAL A 242 -9.26 13.98 -14.25
C VAL A 242 -8.14 13.00 -13.93
N ILE A 243 -6.93 13.38 -14.30
CA ILE A 243 -5.71 12.61 -14.11
C ILE A 243 -4.87 13.30 -13.03
N ALA A 244 -4.55 12.58 -11.94
CA ALA A 244 -3.76 13.09 -10.83
C ALA A 244 -2.60 12.16 -10.48
N GLY A 245 -1.46 12.74 -10.14
CA GLY A 245 -0.27 12.05 -9.65
C GLY A 245 1.03 12.54 -10.25
N PRO A 246 2.18 12.19 -9.64
CA PRO A 246 3.49 12.60 -10.13
C PRO A 246 3.86 11.87 -11.42
N ASP A 247 4.56 12.58 -12.30
CA ASP A 247 5.18 11.97 -13.48
C ASP A 247 6.39 11.13 -13.09
N GLU A 248 6.45 9.91 -13.60
CA GLU A 248 7.58 9.00 -13.38
C GLU A 248 8.22 8.68 -14.74
N ASP A 249 9.50 8.93 -14.85
CA ASP A 249 10.32 8.67 -16.03
C ASP A 249 9.85 9.42 -17.32
N GLY A 250 9.11 10.54 -17.21
CA GLY A 250 8.66 11.34 -18.34
C GLY A 250 7.48 10.73 -19.12
N HIS A 251 6.74 9.79 -18.53
CA HIS A 251 5.62 9.14 -19.18
C HIS A 251 4.43 10.09 -19.47
N LEU A 252 4.31 11.16 -18.70
CA LEU A 252 3.27 12.18 -18.88
C LEU A 252 3.26 12.75 -20.30
N ALA A 253 4.44 13.00 -20.90
CA ALA A 253 4.53 13.54 -22.25
C ALA A 253 3.84 12.64 -23.29
N GLN A 254 3.96 11.30 -23.13
CA GLN A 254 3.28 10.33 -24.00
C GLN A 254 1.75 10.36 -23.79
N VAL A 255 1.31 10.52 -22.53
CA VAL A 255 -0.13 10.61 -22.19
C VAL A 255 -0.73 11.87 -22.82
N ILE A 256 -0.11 13.02 -22.64
CA ILE A 256 -0.58 14.29 -23.23
C ILE A 256 -0.59 14.23 -24.76
N SER A 257 0.45 13.67 -25.38
CA SER A 257 0.47 13.44 -26.83
C SER A 257 -0.72 12.57 -27.29
N SER A 258 -1.02 11.50 -26.57
CA SER A 258 -2.17 10.63 -26.86
C SER A 258 -3.52 11.38 -26.70
N VAL A 259 -3.67 12.22 -25.67
CA VAL A 259 -4.87 13.06 -25.48
C VAL A 259 -5.09 13.97 -26.68
N HIS A 260 -4.03 14.63 -27.17
CA HIS A 260 -4.09 15.48 -28.38
C HIS A 260 -4.43 14.68 -29.62
N GLN A 261 -3.79 13.53 -29.85
CA GLN A 261 -4.05 12.65 -31.00
C GLN A 261 -5.49 12.14 -31.03
N GLN A 262 -6.07 11.87 -29.86
CA GLN A 262 -7.47 11.44 -29.72
C GLN A 262 -8.48 12.62 -29.87
N GLY A 263 -8.00 13.87 -29.85
CA GLY A 263 -8.85 15.07 -29.92
C GLY A 263 -9.81 15.22 -28.73
N ILE A 264 -9.34 14.91 -27.52
CA ILE A 264 -10.12 14.92 -26.27
C ILE A 264 -9.57 15.90 -25.24
N THR A 265 -8.79 16.87 -25.65
CA THR A 265 -8.12 17.86 -24.76
C THR A 265 -9.12 18.62 -23.89
N GLU A 266 -10.32 18.91 -24.39
CA GLU A 266 -11.33 19.69 -23.68
C GLU A 266 -12.00 18.92 -22.52
N CYS A 267 -11.94 17.60 -22.54
CA CYS A 267 -12.56 16.74 -21.52
C CYS A 267 -11.57 15.95 -20.67
N VAL A 268 -10.26 16.17 -20.83
CA VAL A 268 -9.19 15.53 -20.04
C VAL A 268 -8.35 16.61 -19.35
N GLU A 269 -8.25 16.53 -18.04
CA GLU A 269 -7.49 17.46 -17.20
C GLU A 269 -6.39 16.72 -16.43
N TYR A 270 -5.15 17.21 -16.52
CA TYR A 270 -4.06 16.77 -15.64
C TYR A 270 -3.81 17.80 -14.54
N VAL A 271 -3.97 17.40 -13.28
CA VAL A 271 -3.88 18.30 -12.11
C VAL A 271 -2.57 18.18 -11.33
N GLY A 272 -1.64 17.34 -11.78
CA GLY A 272 -0.35 17.14 -11.13
C GLY A 272 -0.39 16.24 -9.91
N GLU A 273 0.67 16.30 -9.11
CA GLU A 273 0.76 15.58 -7.84
C GLU A 273 -0.12 16.24 -6.79
N VAL A 274 -0.87 15.41 -6.06
CA VAL A 274 -1.82 15.87 -5.03
C VAL A 274 -1.65 15.09 -3.74
N GLU A 275 -1.75 15.79 -2.61
CA GLU A 275 -1.70 15.23 -1.26
C GLU A 275 -2.70 15.92 -0.32
N GLY A 276 -2.96 15.30 0.83
CA GLY A 276 -3.78 15.86 1.90
C GLY A 276 -5.17 16.30 1.43
N GLN A 277 -5.53 17.54 1.74
CA GLN A 277 -6.85 18.11 1.43
C GLN A 277 -7.18 18.15 -0.07
N LYS A 278 -6.17 18.39 -0.93
CA LYS A 278 -6.36 18.40 -2.40
C LYS A 278 -6.71 17.01 -2.91
N LYS A 279 -6.01 15.98 -2.43
CA LYS A 279 -6.29 14.58 -2.76
C LYS A 279 -7.70 14.18 -2.29
N ALA A 280 -8.07 14.54 -1.06
CA ALA A 280 -9.40 14.30 -0.51
C ALA A 280 -10.50 14.99 -1.32
N ALA A 281 -10.26 16.22 -1.79
CA ALA A 281 -11.19 16.95 -2.64
C ALA A 281 -11.43 16.22 -3.98
N LEU A 282 -10.38 15.71 -4.63
CA LEU A 282 -10.53 14.94 -5.88
C LEU A 282 -11.39 13.70 -5.70
N TYR A 283 -11.22 12.94 -4.62
CA TYR A 283 -12.09 11.79 -4.36
C TYR A 283 -13.54 12.21 -4.08
N ARG A 284 -13.77 13.26 -3.30
CA ARG A 284 -15.13 13.76 -3.02
C ARG A 284 -15.83 14.30 -4.27
N ASP A 285 -15.03 14.86 -5.17
CA ASP A 285 -15.50 15.49 -6.38
C ASP A 285 -15.62 14.54 -7.57
N ALA A 286 -15.23 13.29 -7.45
CA ALA A 286 -15.38 12.28 -8.48
C ALA A 286 -16.73 11.55 -8.39
N ASP A 287 -17.16 10.98 -9.52
CA ASP A 287 -18.33 10.13 -9.65
C ASP A 287 -17.96 8.68 -9.97
N LEU A 288 -16.72 8.46 -10.43
CA LEU A 288 -16.17 7.17 -10.80
C LEU A 288 -14.66 7.17 -10.60
N PHE A 289 -14.09 6.09 -10.08
CA PHE A 289 -12.65 5.90 -10.00
C PHE A 289 -12.18 4.85 -11.00
N VAL A 290 -11.09 5.14 -11.76
CA VAL A 290 -10.58 4.23 -12.80
C VAL A 290 -9.09 4.03 -12.64
N LEU A 291 -8.66 2.78 -12.43
CA LEU A 291 -7.25 2.39 -12.34
C LEU A 291 -6.97 1.18 -13.25
N PRO A 292 -6.67 1.38 -14.55
CA PRO A 292 -6.50 0.30 -15.52
C PRO A 292 -5.08 -0.30 -15.51
N THR A 293 -4.52 -0.48 -14.33
CA THR A 293 -3.13 -0.89 -14.11
C THR A 293 -2.84 -2.31 -14.60
N PHE A 294 -1.63 -2.55 -15.07
CA PHE A 294 -1.19 -3.92 -15.45
C PHE A 294 -0.83 -4.78 -14.23
N SER A 295 -0.47 -4.17 -13.09
CA SER A 295 -0.16 -4.88 -11.85
C SER A 295 -0.12 -3.93 -10.67
N GLU A 296 -0.70 -4.34 -9.56
CA GLU A 296 -0.61 -3.72 -8.23
C GLU A 296 -0.34 -4.79 -7.18
N ASN A 297 0.41 -4.42 -6.15
CA ASN A 297 0.56 -5.28 -4.98
C ASN A 297 -0.73 -5.30 -4.15
N PHE A 298 -1.25 -4.11 -3.82
CA PHE A 298 -2.55 -3.95 -3.15
C PHE A 298 -3.43 -2.91 -3.87
N GLY A 299 -2.87 -1.78 -4.28
CA GLY A 299 -3.64 -0.69 -4.89
C GLY A 299 -4.39 0.14 -3.84
N VAL A 300 -3.66 0.75 -2.90
CA VAL A 300 -4.22 1.58 -1.80
C VAL A 300 -5.23 2.61 -2.31
N VAL A 301 -4.99 3.19 -3.48
CA VAL A 301 -5.89 4.18 -4.10
C VAL A 301 -7.27 3.62 -4.45
N VAL A 302 -7.39 2.30 -4.68
CA VAL A 302 -8.68 1.62 -4.86
C VAL A 302 -9.44 1.59 -3.54
N ALA A 303 -8.78 1.20 -2.45
CA ALA A 303 -9.38 1.23 -1.11
C ALA A 303 -9.79 2.65 -0.70
N GLU A 304 -8.95 3.64 -0.99
CA GLU A 304 -9.26 5.05 -0.77
C GLU A 304 -10.52 5.48 -1.56
N ALA A 305 -10.61 5.16 -2.86
CA ALA A 305 -11.77 5.48 -3.68
C ALA A 305 -13.06 4.87 -3.11
N LEU A 306 -13.02 3.59 -2.70
CA LEU A 306 -14.14 2.92 -2.05
C LEU A 306 -14.51 3.60 -0.72
N ALA A 307 -13.54 4.06 0.08
CA ALA A 307 -13.79 4.77 1.33
C ALA A 307 -14.52 6.10 1.10
N TYR A 308 -14.28 6.76 -0.04
CA TYR A 308 -15.02 7.95 -0.46
C TYR A 308 -16.38 7.61 -1.14
N GLY A 309 -16.70 6.33 -1.30
CA GLY A 309 -17.97 5.89 -1.89
C GLY A 309 -18.00 6.02 -3.41
N LEU A 310 -16.86 5.86 -4.06
CA LEU A 310 -16.79 5.83 -5.51
C LEU A 310 -16.92 4.39 -6.02
N PRO A 311 -17.76 4.14 -7.04
CA PRO A 311 -17.63 2.94 -7.85
C PRO A 311 -16.24 2.86 -8.47
N VAL A 312 -15.66 1.66 -8.53
CA VAL A 312 -14.29 1.47 -9.00
C VAL A 312 -14.25 0.61 -10.25
N ILE A 313 -13.50 1.05 -11.26
CA ILE A 313 -13.06 0.21 -12.37
C ILE A 313 -11.57 -0.08 -12.19
N THR A 314 -11.21 -1.35 -12.09
CA THR A 314 -9.81 -1.77 -12.09
C THR A 314 -9.63 -3.11 -12.80
N THR A 315 -8.39 -3.56 -12.95
CA THR A 315 -8.07 -4.73 -13.77
C THR A 315 -7.71 -5.95 -12.93
N ARG A 316 -7.68 -7.12 -13.58
CA ARG A 316 -7.19 -8.39 -13.01
C ARG A 316 -5.71 -8.34 -12.60
N GLY A 317 -5.00 -7.27 -12.94
CA GLY A 317 -3.68 -6.95 -12.39
C GLY A 317 -3.69 -6.44 -10.95
N THR A 318 -4.86 -6.38 -10.30
CA THR A 318 -5.03 -5.95 -8.90
C THR A 318 -5.72 -7.05 -8.08
N PRO A 319 -5.52 -7.12 -6.75
CA PRO A 319 -6.17 -8.09 -5.89
C PRO A 319 -7.61 -7.67 -5.48
N TRP A 320 -8.38 -7.10 -6.40
CA TRP A 320 -9.70 -6.53 -6.11
C TRP A 320 -10.85 -7.29 -6.78
N ALA A 321 -10.74 -8.62 -6.90
CA ALA A 321 -11.78 -9.47 -7.45
C ALA A 321 -13.14 -9.31 -6.73
N ASP A 322 -13.11 -9.03 -5.44
CA ASP A 322 -14.28 -8.83 -4.59
C ASP A 322 -15.16 -7.64 -5.02
N LEU A 323 -14.67 -6.71 -5.86
CA LEU A 323 -15.48 -5.59 -6.37
C LEU A 323 -16.75 -6.07 -7.05
N GLU A 324 -16.67 -7.15 -7.81
CA GLU A 324 -17.83 -7.75 -8.51
C GLU A 324 -18.76 -8.46 -7.53
N GLN A 325 -18.22 -9.23 -6.57
CA GLN A 325 -18.99 -9.96 -5.57
C GLN A 325 -19.81 -9.01 -4.67
N PHE A 326 -19.24 -7.86 -4.30
CA PHE A 326 -19.90 -6.86 -3.45
C PHE A 326 -20.65 -5.79 -4.24
N ASP A 327 -20.70 -5.92 -5.56
CA ASP A 327 -21.35 -4.98 -6.47
C ASP A 327 -20.98 -3.52 -6.16
N CYS A 328 -19.67 -3.26 -6.02
CA CYS A 328 -19.10 -1.94 -5.74
C CYS A 328 -18.09 -1.47 -6.79
N GLY A 329 -17.99 -2.20 -7.91
CA GLY A 329 -17.09 -1.87 -9.02
C GLY A 329 -16.98 -3.01 -10.03
N TRP A 330 -15.99 -2.90 -10.89
CA TRP A 330 -15.69 -3.86 -11.96
C TRP A 330 -14.22 -4.26 -11.95
N TRP A 331 -13.98 -5.54 -12.15
CA TRP A 331 -12.65 -6.14 -12.18
C TRP A 331 -12.44 -6.83 -13.53
N ILE A 332 -11.84 -6.09 -14.48
CA ILE A 332 -11.80 -6.41 -15.90
C ILE A 332 -10.42 -6.88 -16.37
N ASP A 333 -10.35 -7.46 -17.57
CA ASP A 333 -9.09 -7.70 -18.22
C ASP A 333 -8.39 -6.39 -18.63
N THR A 334 -7.06 -6.44 -18.77
CA THR A 334 -6.28 -5.29 -19.24
C THR A 334 -6.49 -5.08 -20.73
N GLY A 335 -6.59 -3.82 -21.16
CA GLY A 335 -6.73 -3.46 -22.57
C GLY A 335 -7.73 -2.33 -22.81
N VAL A 336 -7.81 -1.87 -24.05
CA VAL A 336 -8.71 -0.78 -24.45
C VAL A 336 -10.16 -1.28 -24.55
N GLU A 337 -10.41 -2.39 -25.24
CA GLU A 337 -11.77 -2.93 -25.44
C GLU A 337 -12.51 -3.25 -24.13
N PRO A 338 -11.90 -3.95 -23.11
CA PRO A 338 -12.54 -4.16 -21.83
C PRO A 338 -12.86 -2.84 -21.13
N LEU A 339 -11.97 -1.83 -21.21
CA LEU A 339 -12.20 -0.49 -20.66
C LEU A 339 -13.37 0.22 -21.35
N VAL A 340 -13.43 0.22 -22.66
CA VAL A 340 -14.56 0.80 -23.44
C VAL A 340 -15.87 0.17 -23.00
N SER A 341 -15.92 -1.15 -22.95
CA SER A 341 -17.13 -1.89 -22.55
C SER A 341 -17.61 -1.51 -21.15
N VAL A 342 -16.71 -1.52 -20.17
CA VAL A 342 -17.08 -1.22 -18.76
C VAL A 342 -17.36 0.26 -18.54
N LEU A 343 -16.59 1.16 -19.15
CA LEU A 343 -16.84 2.61 -19.05
C LEU A 343 -18.21 2.97 -19.62
N ARG A 344 -18.61 2.37 -20.75
CA ARG A 344 -19.96 2.57 -21.31
C ARG A 344 -21.05 2.19 -20.33
N LYS A 345 -20.91 1.05 -19.62
CA LYS A 345 -21.83 0.63 -18.56
C LYS A 345 -21.83 1.61 -17.38
N ALA A 346 -20.65 1.95 -16.86
CA ALA A 346 -20.52 2.82 -15.69
C ALA A 346 -21.07 4.23 -15.93
N ILE A 347 -20.85 4.77 -17.13
CA ILE A 347 -21.33 6.09 -17.55
C ILE A 347 -22.86 6.11 -17.74
N SER A 348 -23.47 5.00 -18.18
CA SER A 348 -24.91 4.89 -18.38
C SER A 348 -25.72 4.74 -17.08
N LEU A 349 -25.07 4.42 -15.95
CA LEU A 349 -25.76 4.36 -14.66
C LEU A 349 -26.30 5.73 -14.26
N SER A 350 -27.46 5.75 -13.61
CA SER A 350 -27.99 6.93 -12.93
C SER A 350 -27.10 7.33 -11.72
N ASP A 351 -27.27 8.54 -11.23
CA ASP A 351 -26.56 9.02 -10.05
C ASP A 351 -26.92 8.18 -8.81
N ASP A 352 -28.18 7.77 -8.69
CA ASP A 352 -28.64 6.93 -7.58
C ASP A 352 -28.01 5.52 -7.62
N GLU A 353 -27.89 4.92 -8.79
CA GLU A 353 -27.24 3.62 -8.96
C GLU A 353 -25.75 3.70 -8.61
N ARG A 354 -25.03 4.73 -9.10
CA ARG A 354 -23.62 4.95 -8.74
C ARG A 354 -23.45 5.18 -7.24
N LYS A 355 -24.33 5.99 -6.64
CA LYS A 355 -24.32 6.25 -5.20
C LYS A 355 -24.57 4.99 -4.39
N ALA A 356 -25.55 4.17 -4.78
CA ALA A 356 -25.83 2.89 -4.13
C ALA A 356 -24.64 1.92 -4.24
N MET A 357 -23.97 1.86 -5.40
CA MET A 357 -22.74 1.10 -5.60
C MET A 357 -21.61 1.62 -4.70
N GLY A 358 -21.42 2.93 -4.61
CA GLY A 358 -20.45 3.56 -3.73
C GLY A 358 -20.68 3.26 -2.25
N GLU A 359 -21.94 3.26 -1.79
CA GLU A 359 -22.27 2.91 -0.41
C GLU A 359 -21.97 1.43 -0.08
N ARG A 360 -22.11 0.52 -1.04
CA ARG A 360 -21.64 -0.87 -0.90
C ARG A 360 -20.14 -0.92 -0.77
N GLY A 361 -19.41 -0.12 -1.56
CA GLY A 361 -17.97 0.03 -1.49
C GLY A 361 -17.48 0.54 -0.13
N ARG A 362 -18.14 1.57 0.43
CA ARG A 362 -17.84 2.08 1.78
C ARG A 362 -17.98 1.03 2.86
N ARG A 363 -19.04 0.22 2.80
CA ARG A 363 -19.24 -0.89 3.75
C ARG A 363 -18.19 -1.99 3.56
N TYR A 364 -17.90 -2.33 2.33
CA TYR A 364 -16.89 -3.35 2.01
C TYR A 364 -15.51 -2.97 2.53
N VAL A 365 -15.07 -1.72 2.33
CA VAL A 365 -13.71 -1.26 2.66
C VAL A 365 -13.44 -1.11 4.15
N GLN A 366 -14.46 -1.10 5.02
CA GLN A 366 -14.30 -1.03 6.48
C GLN A 366 -13.42 -2.15 7.05
N ARG A 367 -13.35 -3.31 6.37
CA ARG A 367 -12.46 -4.42 6.75
C ARG A 367 -10.98 -4.05 6.68
N TYR A 368 -10.64 -2.99 5.94
CA TYR A 368 -9.29 -2.46 5.79
C TYR A 368 -9.01 -1.24 6.69
N ASP A 369 -9.86 -0.99 7.70
CA ASP A 369 -9.58 0.04 8.70
C ASP A 369 -8.25 -0.22 9.42
N TRP A 370 -7.46 0.83 9.66
CA TRP A 370 -6.15 0.70 10.30
C TRP A 370 -6.19 0.03 11.66
N ASN A 371 -7.27 0.18 12.45
CA ASN A 371 -7.40 -0.48 13.75
C ASN A 371 -7.60 -1.99 13.58
N VAL A 372 -8.32 -2.41 12.52
CA VAL A 372 -8.48 -3.84 12.16
C VAL A 372 -7.14 -4.42 11.74
N ILE A 373 -6.43 -3.75 10.84
CA ILE A 373 -5.11 -4.16 10.34
C ILE A 373 -4.08 -4.23 11.46
N ALA A 374 -4.03 -3.22 12.33
CA ALA A 374 -3.12 -3.20 13.49
C ALA A 374 -3.43 -4.33 14.48
N ARG A 375 -4.71 -4.66 14.69
CA ARG A 375 -5.11 -5.81 15.53
C ARG A 375 -4.61 -7.12 14.94
N GLN A 376 -4.88 -7.40 13.68
CA GLN A 376 -4.40 -8.61 12.99
C GLN A 376 -2.87 -8.72 13.03
N THR A 377 -2.18 -7.62 12.78
CA THR A 377 -0.71 -7.57 12.83
C THR A 377 -0.18 -7.86 14.24
N ALA A 378 -0.81 -7.30 15.28
CA ALA A 378 -0.44 -7.57 16.67
C ALA A 378 -0.70 -9.02 17.07
N GLU A 379 -1.78 -9.66 16.58
CA GLU A 379 -2.07 -11.08 16.80
C GLU A 379 -0.98 -11.96 16.17
N VAL A 380 -0.49 -11.63 14.98
CA VAL A 380 0.65 -12.33 14.35
C VAL A 380 1.93 -12.18 15.18
N TYR A 381 2.21 -10.98 15.71
CA TYR A 381 3.37 -10.79 16.59
C TYR A 381 3.27 -11.66 17.85
N ARG A 382 2.08 -11.73 18.49
CA ARG A 382 1.85 -12.57 19.66
C ARG A 382 2.07 -14.04 19.35
N TRP A 383 1.54 -14.51 18.25
CA TRP A 383 1.72 -15.90 17.83
C TRP A 383 3.19 -16.25 17.65
N LEU A 384 3.98 -15.40 17.00
CA LEU A 384 5.43 -15.60 16.84
C LEU A 384 6.18 -15.63 18.18
N LEU A 385 5.70 -14.90 19.19
CA LEU A 385 6.26 -14.89 20.54
C LEU A 385 5.69 -15.99 21.43
N LEU A 386 4.89 -16.90 20.89
CA LEU A 386 4.18 -17.98 21.65
C LEU A 386 3.27 -17.43 22.76
N GLN A 387 2.73 -16.22 22.56
CA GLN A 387 1.83 -15.52 23.50
C GLN A 387 0.37 -15.50 23.04
N GLY A 388 0.02 -16.29 22.02
CA GLY A 388 -1.33 -16.37 21.46
C GLY A 388 -1.49 -17.50 20.45
N PRO A 389 -2.75 -17.79 20.07
CA PRO A 389 -3.06 -18.80 19.06
C PRO A 389 -2.61 -18.34 17.66
N LYS A 390 -2.52 -19.29 16.72
CA LYS A 390 -2.28 -18.97 15.31
C LYS A 390 -3.47 -18.18 14.76
N PRO A 391 -3.26 -16.95 14.23
CA PRO A 391 -4.32 -16.17 13.59
C PRO A 391 -4.80 -16.83 12.29
N ASP A 392 -6.06 -16.61 11.92
CA ASP A 392 -6.67 -17.16 10.70
C ASP A 392 -5.99 -16.64 9.42
N CYS A 393 -5.42 -15.43 9.47
CA CYS A 393 -4.67 -14.86 8.36
C CYS A 393 -3.31 -15.52 8.10
N VAL A 394 -2.86 -16.45 8.98
CA VAL A 394 -1.55 -17.13 8.86
C VAL A 394 -1.72 -18.50 8.21
N ARG A 395 -1.01 -18.69 7.11
CA ARG A 395 -0.87 -19.95 6.37
C ARG A 395 0.47 -20.60 6.67
N THR A 396 0.46 -21.90 6.88
CA THR A 396 1.65 -22.71 7.25
C THR A 396 1.93 -23.81 6.23
N ASP A 397 1.18 -23.88 5.17
CA ASP A 397 1.24 -24.80 4.03
C ASP A 397 2.17 -24.34 2.92
#